data_8a76ba27779a7f179b39c8584bbfed2e
#
_entry.id   8a76ba27779a7f179b39c8584bbfed2e
#
_cell.length_a   1.000
_cell.length_b   1.000
_cell.length_c   1.000
_cell.angle_alpha   90.00
_cell.angle_beta   90.00
_cell.angle_gamma   90.00
#
_symmetry.space_group_name_H-M   'P 1'
#
loop_
_entity.id
_entity.type
_entity.pdbx_description
1 polymer ?
#
loop_
_entity_poly.entity_id
_entity_poly.type
_entity_poly.pdbx_seq_one_letter_code
_entity_poly.pdbx_strand_id
1 'polypeptide(L)'
;MKRNKMKLCAVVLASFALSACTRNVSQPQTAVESTTVQETGTSEEVAGTNHAETEKPDDAGLKDRGETAEETSGIISTSDALTFPMGQKIESDAFTGAAYIQPMIANEEVYNFPATNNVTFEPGARSSWHSHGGMVILVTGGVGYYQEEGQPAQIIRKGDVIECAAGVNHWHGAVPDSWFSQMVIYDSHYAPENGKAPEEEPVTEEYYENLEAKEYEGRTVTEDNQSMFQRAAEPVSFDTFGGPAYVSSILEDENVAEAPGLHYVVFEPGVINNWHTHEGGQILIATDGIGYHQMEGQPVEILYPGDVALCPPGVKHWHGGSADTEFAHIAVNTNPELTGLEWFDRLSDEEYAALPTEK
;
A
#
# COMPACT_ATOMS: atom_id res chain seq x y z
N MET A 1 10.35 -42.51 -35.46
CA MET A 1 9.29 -42.00 -34.58
C MET A 1 9.48 -42.57 -33.18
N LYS A 2 10.13 -41.82 -32.26
CA LYS A 2 10.21 -42.17 -30.85
C LYS A 2 9.68 -40.96 -30.10
N ARG A 3 8.50 -41.11 -29.45
CA ARG A 3 7.90 -40.10 -28.56
C ARG A 3 8.69 -40.06 -27.26
N ASN A 4 9.41 -38.96 -27.00
CA ASN A 4 9.95 -38.67 -25.69
C ASN A 4 8.81 -38.15 -24.80
N LYS A 5 8.51 -38.92 -23.76
CA LYS A 5 7.67 -38.47 -22.65
C LYS A 5 8.54 -37.54 -21.77
N MET A 6 8.28 -36.26 -21.80
CA MET A 6 8.79 -35.34 -20.79
C MET A 6 8.16 -35.68 -19.43
N LYS A 7 8.99 -36.06 -18.48
CA LYS A 7 8.61 -36.19 -17.07
C LYS A 7 8.56 -34.78 -16.49
N LEU A 8 7.37 -34.37 -16.07
CA LEU A 8 7.15 -33.18 -15.28
C LEU A 8 7.83 -33.40 -13.91
N CYS A 9 8.99 -32.80 -13.68
CA CYS A 9 9.59 -32.68 -12.36
C CYS A 9 8.86 -31.54 -11.62
N ALA A 10 8.11 -31.87 -10.59
CA ALA A 10 7.59 -30.91 -9.65
C ALA A 10 8.80 -30.34 -8.86
N VAL A 11 9.16 -29.12 -9.14
CA VAL A 11 10.12 -28.35 -8.34
C VAL A 11 9.36 -27.81 -7.16
N VAL A 12 9.70 -28.23 -5.97
CA VAL A 12 9.22 -27.68 -4.71
C VAL A 12 9.91 -26.33 -4.55
N LEU A 13 9.18 -25.27 -4.88
CA LEU A 13 9.54 -23.91 -4.48
C LEU A 13 9.41 -23.84 -2.95
N ALA A 14 10.51 -23.53 -2.28
CA ALA A 14 10.47 -22.98 -0.93
C ALA A 14 9.94 -21.54 -1.00
N SER A 15 8.70 -21.42 -1.43
CA SER A 15 7.90 -20.22 -1.21
C SER A 15 7.71 -20.13 0.30
N PHE A 16 7.85 -18.96 0.87
CA PHE A 16 7.38 -18.64 2.19
C PHE A 16 5.91 -19.10 2.29
N ALA A 17 5.69 -20.34 2.65
CA ALA A 17 4.36 -20.88 2.85
C ALA A 17 3.89 -20.42 4.24
N LEU A 18 3.43 -19.17 4.30
CA LEU A 18 2.43 -18.80 5.27
C LEU A 18 1.17 -19.59 4.91
N SER A 19 0.99 -20.72 5.62
CA SER A 19 -0.22 -21.51 5.55
C SER A 19 -1.37 -20.64 6.04
N ALA A 20 -2.03 -19.95 5.11
CA ALA A 20 -3.28 -19.30 5.38
C ALA A 20 -4.29 -20.37 5.75
N CYS A 21 -4.62 -20.51 7.04
CA CYS A 21 -5.80 -21.23 7.48
C CYS A 21 -7.02 -20.55 6.86
N THR A 22 -7.47 -21.06 5.75
CA THR A 22 -8.78 -20.73 5.19
C THR A 22 -9.86 -21.21 6.17
N ARG A 23 -10.36 -20.29 6.98
CA ARG A 23 -11.66 -20.49 7.63
C ARG A 23 -12.71 -20.28 6.54
N ASN A 24 -13.33 -21.38 6.12
CA ASN A 24 -14.58 -21.37 5.37
C ASN A 24 -15.61 -20.57 6.16
N VAL A 25 -15.89 -19.36 5.73
CA VAL A 25 -17.07 -18.61 6.14
C VAL A 25 -18.17 -18.99 5.16
N SER A 26 -19.03 -19.92 5.59
CA SER A 26 -20.26 -20.25 4.90
C SER A 26 -21.16 -19.01 4.90
N GLN A 27 -21.55 -18.56 3.73
CA GLN A 27 -22.59 -17.54 3.58
C GLN A 27 -23.92 -18.08 4.11
N PRO A 28 -24.68 -17.30 4.90
CA PRO A 28 -26.06 -17.65 5.21
C PRO A 28 -26.97 -17.21 4.05
N GLN A 29 -27.65 -18.18 3.44
CA GLN A 29 -28.82 -17.93 2.61
C GLN A 29 -29.94 -17.30 3.45
N THR A 30 -30.35 -16.09 3.12
CA THR A 30 -31.52 -15.45 3.71
C THR A 30 -32.78 -15.97 3.04
N ALA A 31 -33.59 -16.71 3.81
CA ALA A 31 -35.00 -16.90 3.55
C ALA A 31 -35.78 -15.74 4.12
N VAL A 32 -36.62 -15.15 3.29
CA VAL A 32 -37.55 -14.07 3.65
C VAL A 32 -38.76 -14.67 4.35
N GLU A 33 -39.04 -14.27 5.57
CA GLU A 33 -40.39 -14.38 6.15
C GLU A 33 -40.73 -13.08 6.87
N SER A 34 -41.84 -12.50 6.39
CA SER A 34 -42.48 -11.30 6.91
C SER A 34 -43.30 -11.61 8.14
N THR A 35 -43.15 -10.83 9.22
CA THR A 35 -44.16 -10.74 10.25
C THR A 35 -44.22 -9.33 10.84
N THR A 36 -45.36 -8.72 10.67
CA THR A 36 -45.82 -7.46 11.23
C THR A 36 -46.22 -7.63 12.68
N VAL A 37 -45.79 -6.80 13.62
CA VAL A 37 -46.53 -6.44 14.84
C VAL A 37 -46.17 -5.07 15.38
N GLN A 38 -47.18 -4.36 15.76
CA GLN A 38 -47.49 -3.03 16.20
C GLN A 38 -46.71 -2.40 17.35
N GLU A 39 -46.80 -1.06 17.32
CA GLU A 39 -46.46 -0.04 18.31
C GLU A 39 -47.01 -0.29 19.73
N THR A 40 -46.29 0.15 20.76
CA THR A 40 -46.85 0.95 21.86
C THR A 40 -45.75 1.83 22.48
N GLY A 41 -46.06 3.11 22.59
CA GLY A 41 -45.23 4.14 23.19
C GLY A 41 -45.28 4.17 24.71
N THR A 42 -44.33 4.88 25.28
CA THR A 42 -44.58 5.86 26.36
C THR A 42 -43.35 6.73 26.58
N SER A 43 -43.66 8.01 26.67
CA SER A 43 -42.81 9.13 27.04
C SER A 43 -42.46 9.14 28.53
N GLU A 44 -41.27 9.61 28.90
CA GLU A 44 -41.10 10.44 30.12
C GLU A 44 -39.87 11.34 30.00
N GLU A 45 -40.15 12.60 30.18
CA GLU A 45 -39.29 13.76 30.23
C GLU A 45 -38.82 13.98 31.68
N VAL A 46 -37.52 14.21 31.92
CA VAL A 46 -37.07 14.93 33.14
C VAL A 46 -35.92 15.86 32.80
N ALA A 47 -36.18 17.14 33.01
CA ALA A 47 -35.23 18.24 32.99
C ALA A 47 -34.36 18.26 34.27
N GLY A 48 -33.11 18.72 34.14
CA GLY A 48 -32.26 19.03 35.31
C GLY A 48 -31.02 19.83 34.90
N THR A 49 -31.15 21.13 34.98
CA THR A 49 -30.09 22.15 34.94
C THR A 49 -29.11 22.02 36.10
N ASN A 50 -27.80 22.18 35.87
CA ASN A 50 -26.94 22.94 36.79
C ASN A 50 -25.63 23.39 36.10
N HIS A 51 -25.45 24.72 36.13
CA HIS A 51 -24.21 25.46 35.91
C HIS A 51 -23.20 25.18 37.02
N ALA A 52 -21.94 25.02 36.65
CA ALA A 52 -20.79 25.34 37.52
C ALA A 52 -19.66 25.90 36.68
N GLU A 53 -19.41 27.17 36.82
CA GLU A 53 -18.18 27.86 36.46
C GLU A 53 -17.04 27.35 37.36
N THR A 54 -15.86 27.10 36.79
CA THR A 54 -14.58 27.15 37.52
C THR A 54 -13.44 27.62 36.61
N GLU A 55 -13.00 28.77 36.96
CA GLU A 55 -11.72 29.47 36.95
C GLU A 55 -10.53 28.87 36.14
N LYS A 56 -9.90 29.78 35.36
CA LYS A 56 -8.54 29.64 34.79
C LYS A 56 -7.49 29.73 35.90
N PRO A 57 -6.41 28.97 35.81
CA PRO A 57 -5.13 29.36 36.43
C PRO A 57 -4.17 30.00 35.43
N ASP A 58 -3.42 30.92 35.99
CA ASP A 58 -2.49 31.86 35.42
C ASP A 58 -1.30 31.27 34.64
N ASP A 59 -0.87 32.09 33.72
CA ASP A 59 0.38 32.22 33.02
C ASP A 59 1.64 32.00 33.95
N ALA A 60 2.42 30.97 33.65
CA ALA A 60 3.77 30.82 34.16
C ALA A 60 4.72 30.50 32.99
N GLY A 61 5.48 31.50 32.64
CA GLY A 61 6.48 31.57 31.59
C GLY A 61 7.33 30.32 31.39
N LEU A 62 7.29 29.75 30.20
CA LEU A 62 8.28 28.83 29.69
C LEU A 62 9.35 29.61 28.92
N LYS A 63 10.53 29.57 29.48
CA LYS A 63 11.74 30.11 28.87
C LYS A 63 12.00 29.41 27.55
N ASP A 64 12.14 30.24 26.52
CA ASP A 64 12.78 29.98 25.25
C ASP A 64 14.09 29.17 25.44
N ARG A 65 14.07 27.90 25.10
CA ARG A 65 15.26 27.13 24.74
C ARG A 65 15.19 26.94 23.22
N GLY A 66 15.99 27.77 22.57
CA GLY A 66 16.31 27.54 21.16
C GLY A 66 16.92 26.15 20.98
N GLU A 67 16.12 25.18 20.65
CA GLU A 67 16.56 23.97 19.95
C GLU A 67 16.59 24.34 18.49
N THR A 68 17.79 24.40 17.94
CA THR A 68 18.02 24.35 16.51
C THR A 68 17.42 23.02 16.05
N ALA A 69 16.30 23.09 15.33
CA ALA A 69 15.77 21.97 14.59
C ALA A 69 16.81 21.60 13.51
N GLU A 70 17.72 20.67 13.81
CA GLU A 70 18.33 19.85 12.78
C GLU A 70 17.20 19.00 12.22
N GLU A 71 16.90 19.21 10.95
CA GLU A 71 15.91 18.44 10.19
C GLU A 71 16.36 16.96 10.17
N THR A 72 15.83 16.15 11.05
CA THR A 72 15.84 14.68 10.94
C THR A 72 14.77 14.25 9.96
N SER A 73 14.89 14.68 8.70
CA SER A 73 13.88 14.39 7.69
C SER A 73 13.73 12.88 7.49
N GLY A 74 12.57 12.37 7.83
CA GLY A 74 12.16 11.00 7.52
C GLY A 74 12.23 10.00 8.67
N ILE A 75 12.90 10.29 9.79
CA ILE A 75 12.93 9.37 10.95
C ILE A 75 11.56 9.28 11.60
N ILE A 76 11.06 8.06 11.76
CA ILE A 76 9.79 7.74 12.42
C ILE A 76 10.09 6.99 13.72
N SER A 77 9.84 7.63 14.85
CA SER A 77 10.15 7.08 16.17
C SER A 77 9.11 6.11 16.71
N THR A 78 7.89 6.09 16.14
CA THR A 78 6.80 5.21 16.54
C THR A 78 6.11 4.58 15.34
N SER A 79 5.55 3.38 15.49
CA SER A 79 4.78 2.72 14.43
C SER A 79 3.48 3.47 14.06
N ASP A 80 2.96 4.29 14.97
CA ASP A 80 1.72 5.05 14.75
C ASP A 80 1.84 6.10 13.64
N ALA A 81 3.08 6.46 13.27
CA ALA A 81 3.36 7.38 12.17
C ALA A 81 3.50 6.68 10.80
N LEU A 82 3.35 5.35 10.74
CA LEU A 82 3.38 4.59 9.49
C LEU A 82 2.02 4.69 8.78
N THR A 83 2.06 4.76 7.45
CA THR A 83 0.86 4.93 6.63
C THR A 83 -0.01 3.68 6.58
N PHE A 84 0.62 2.50 6.44
CA PHE A 84 -0.09 1.24 6.31
C PHE A 84 -0.19 0.49 7.64
N PRO A 85 -1.24 -0.32 7.85
CA PRO A 85 -1.32 -1.20 9.01
C PRO A 85 -0.09 -2.10 9.12
N MET A 86 0.40 -2.30 10.35
CA MET A 86 1.59 -3.11 10.62
C MET A 86 1.39 -4.59 10.24
N GLY A 87 0.17 -5.10 10.43
CA GLY A 87 -0.13 -6.51 10.18
C GLY A 87 0.32 -7.46 11.28
N GLN A 88 0.69 -8.69 10.90
CA GLN A 88 1.06 -9.73 11.84
C GLN A 88 2.58 -9.86 11.96
N LYS A 89 3.06 -10.14 13.18
CA LYS A 89 4.49 -10.38 13.41
C LYS A 89 4.96 -11.59 12.63
N ILE A 90 6.12 -11.46 11.98
CA ILE A 90 6.77 -12.55 11.26
C ILE A 90 7.55 -13.41 12.29
N GLU A 91 7.22 -14.67 12.39
CA GLU A 91 7.93 -15.64 13.24
C GLU A 91 8.85 -16.47 12.32
N SER A 92 10.06 -15.96 12.07
CA SER A 92 11.05 -16.58 11.17
C SER A 92 12.47 -16.20 11.57
N ASP A 93 13.40 -17.15 11.50
CA ASP A 93 14.83 -16.93 11.71
C ASP A 93 15.50 -16.17 10.53
N ALA A 94 14.76 -15.93 9.45
CA ALA A 94 15.20 -15.11 8.31
C ALA A 94 15.26 -13.61 8.64
N PHE A 95 14.84 -13.21 9.84
CA PHE A 95 14.86 -11.82 10.31
C PHE A 95 15.63 -11.70 11.62
N THR A 96 16.43 -10.63 11.72
CA THR A 96 17.00 -10.16 12.99
C THR A 96 16.12 -9.02 13.49
N GLY A 97 15.70 -9.05 14.76
CA GLY A 97 14.74 -8.10 15.31
C GLY A 97 13.29 -8.45 14.95
N ALA A 98 12.36 -7.52 15.15
CA ALA A 98 10.94 -7.74 14.87
C ALA A 98 10.52 -7.15 13.53
N ALA A 99 9.90 -7.98 12.71
CA ALA A 99 9.28 -7.58 11.45
C ALA A 99 7.83 -8.04 11.42
N TYR A 100 7.01 -7.33 10.67
CA TYR A 100 5.57 -7.55 10.55
C TYR A 100 5.16 -7.56 9.08
N ILE A 101 4.10 -8.28 8.75
CA ILE A 101 3.59 -8.38 7.38
C ILE A 101 2.09 -8.13 7.34
N GLN A 102 1.69 -7.26 6.44
CA GLN A 102 0.31 -7.00 6.08
C GLN A 102 0.11 -7.39 4.61
N PRO A 103 -0.64 -8.49 4.34
CA PRO A 103 -1.05 -8.80 2.98
C PRO A 103 -1.91 -7.66 2.40
N MET A 104 -1.54 -7.17 1.22
CA MET A 104 -2.26 -6.10 0.51
C MET A 104 -3.05 -6.68 -0.66
N ILE A 105 -2.40 -7.44 -1.51
CA ILE A 105 -3.01 -8.06 -2.68
C ILE A 105 -2.65 -9.55 -2.67
N ALA A 106 -3.66 -10.41 -2.71
CA ALA A 106 -3.44 -11.83 -2.96
C ALA A 106 -3.15 -12.06 -4.44
N ASN A 107 -2.28 -13.05 -4.73
CA ASN A 107 -2.08 -13.48 -6.12
C ASN A 107 -3.33 -14.23 -6.58
N GLU A 108 -4.14 -13.57 -7.42
CA GLU A 108 -5.37 -14.13 -7.98
C GLU A 108 -5.29 -14.14 -9.51
N GLU A 109 -5.70 -15.23 -10.13
CA GLU A 109 -5.73 -15.37 -11.60
C GLU A 109 -6.54 -14.26 -12.30
N VAL A 110 -7.57 -13.74 -11.62
CA VAL A 110 -8.45 -12.69 -12.17
C VAL A 110 -7.69 -11.42 -12.50
N TYR A 111 -6.74 -11.03 -11.65
CA TYR A 111 -5.98 -9.79 -11.81
C TYR A 111 -4.62 -10.00 -12.46
N ASN A 112 -4.12 -11.24 -12.53
CA ASN A 112 -2.78 -11.56 -13.02
C ASN A 112 -1.72 -10.59 -12.45
N PHE A 113 -1.79 -10.36 -11.14
CA PHE A 113 -0.90 -9.48 -10.42
C PHE A 113 -0.22 -10.24 -9.27
N PRO A 114 1.10 -10.07 -9.08
CA PRO A 114 1.82 -10.76 -8.03
C PRO A 114 1.27 -10.48 -6.63
N ALA A 115 1.34 -11.47 -5.74
CA ALA A 115 1.04 -11.24 -4.33
C ALA A 115 1.91 -10.11 -3.80
N THR A 116 1.26 -9.13 -3.16
CA THR A 116 1.90 -7.91 -2.67
C THR A 116 1.66 -7.77 -1.19
N ASN A 117 2.73 -7.50 -0.44
CA ASN A 117 2.68 -7.36 1.00
C ASN A 117 3.35 -6.06 1.43
N ASN A 118 2.81 -5.41 2.45
CA ASN A 118 3.54 -4.37 3.17
C ASN A 118 4.29 -5.03 4.33
N VAL A 119 5.61 -4.82 4.39
CA VAL A 119 6.49 -5.34 5.45
C VAL A 119 6.99 -4.18 6.29
N THR A 120 6.83 -4.30 7.60
CA THR A 120 7.21 -3.27 8.56
C THR A 120 8.29 -3.80 9.49
N PHE A 121 9.33 -3.02 9.71
CA PHE A 121 10.47 -3.34 10.57
C PHE A 121 10.54 -2.40 11.77
N GLU A 122 10.73 -2.95 12.97
CA GLU A 122 11.13 -2.15 14.13
C GLU A 122 12.52 -1.53 13.91
N PRO A 123 12.88 -0.44 14.63
CA PRO A 123 14.21 0.12 14.58
C PRO A 123 15.30 -0.95 14.74
N GLY A 124 16.24 -1.02 13.79
CA GLY A 124 17.33 -2.00 13.74
C GLY A 124 16.96 -3.40 13.23
N ALA A 125 15.67 -3.69 13.04
CA ALA A 125 15.25 -4.97 12.48
C ALA A 125 15.55 -5.07 10.98
N ARG A 126 15.94 -6.27 10.51
CA ARG A 126 16.39 -6.49 9.15
C ARG A 126 16.21 -7.94 8.69
N SER A 127 16.11 -8.14 7.38
CA SER A 127 16.17 -9.48 6.79
C SER A 127 17.59 -10.06 6.82
N SER A 128 17.71 -11.36 6.70
CA SER A 128 18.97 -12.02 6.31
C SER A 128 19.32 -11.67 4.86
N TRP A 129 20.55 -11.95 4.44
CA TRP A 129 20.93 -12.01 3.04
C TRP A 129 20.11 -13.10 2.37
N HIS A 130 19.44 -12.77 1.27
CA HIS A 130 18.57 -13.69 0.53
C HIS A 130 18.49 -13.32 -0.95
N SER A 131 17.96 -14.23 -1.76
CA SER A 131 17.68 -13.96 -3.17
C SER A 131 16.42 -14.69 -3.62
N HIS A 132 15.71 -14.11 -4.56
CA HIS A 132 14.47 -14.62 -5.16
C HIS A 132 14.29 -14.09 -6.59
N GLY A 133 13.10 -14.15 -7.15
CA GLY A 133 12.73 -13.49 -8.40
C GLY A 133 12.93 -11.99 -8.34
N GLY A 134 12.81 -11.32 -9.45
CA GLY A 134 12.88 -9.86 -9.47
C GLY A 134 11.90 -9.25 -8.47
N MET A 135 12.34 -8.24 -7.74
CA MET A 135 11.54 -7.59 -6.70
C MET A 135 11.51 -6.08 -6.88
N VAL A 136 10.35 -5.51 -6.71
CA VAL A 136 10.17 -4.07 -6.54
C VAL A 136 9.84 -3.78 -5.09
N ILE A 137 10.58 -2.84 -4.50
CA ILE A 137 10.32 -2.27 -3.17
C ILE A 137 9.79 -0.86 -3.36
N LEU A 138 8.59 -0.60 -2.84
CA LEU A 138 8.01 0.73 -2.70
C LEU A 138 8.11 1.13 -1.23
N VAL A 139 8.93 2.12 -0.88
CA VAL A 139 9.07 2.54 0.52
C VAL A 139 7.85 3.33 0.95
N THR A 140 7.08 2.78 1.90
CA THR A 140 5.80 3.33 2.36
C THR A 140 5.93 4.16 3.64
N GLY A 141 7.06 4.07 4.37
CA GLY A 141 7.27 4.87 5.56
C GLY A 141 8.63 4.69 6.22
N GLY A 142 9.07 5.71 6.92
CA GLY A 142 10.31 5.70 7.68
C GLY A 142 11.58 5.67 6.85
N VAL A 143 12.66 5.19 7.48
CA VAL A 143 13.99 5.12 6.90
C VAL A 143 14.54 3.71 7.04
N GLY A 144 15.04 3.15 5.94
CA GLY A 144 15.63 1.83 5.90
C GLY A 144 16.94 1.77 5.16
N TYR A 145 17.54 0.59 5.19
CA TYR A 145 18.67 0.20 4.37
C TYR A 145 18.23 -0.80 3.31
N TYR A 146 18.85 -0.71 2.16
CA TYR A 146 18.86 -1.71 1.11
C TYR A 146 20.28 -1.94 0.65
N GLN A 147 20.67 -3.20 0.45
CA GLN A 147 22.00 -3.53 -0.05
C GLN A 147 22.01 -4.79 -0.87
N GLU A 148 22.62 -4.72 -2.04
CA GLU A 148 23.00 -5.88 -2.85
C GLU A 148 24.41 -6.36 -2.50
N GLU A 149 24.66 -7.65 -2.61
CA GLU A 149 25.97 -8.23 -2.30
C GLU A 149 27.08 -7.60 -3.17
N GLY A 150 28.13 -7.16 -2.50
CA GLY A 150 29.26 -6.49 -3.15
C GLY A 150 29.03 -5.03 -3.54
N GLN A 151 27.85 -4.46 -3.24
CA GLN A 151 27.55 -3.03 -3.42
C GLN A 151 27.54 -2.29 -2.09
N PRO A 152 27.73 -0.96 -2.07
CA PRO A 152 27.50 -0.15 -0.88
C PRO A 152 26.02 -0.22 -0.44
N ALA A 153 25.79 -0.21 0.86
CA ALA A 153 24.43 -0.05 1.38
C ALA A 153 23.85 1.32 1.02
N GLN A 154 22.54 1.36 0.81
CA GLN A 154 21.80 2.56 0.45
C GLN A 154 20.79 2.91 1.54
N ILE A 155 20.66 4.18 1.86
CA ILE A 155 19.62 4.71 2.74
C ILE A 155 18.40 5.01 1.88
N ILE A 156 17.32 4.31 2.16
CA ILE A 156 16.05 4.44 1.43
C ILE A 156 14.97 5.03 2.34
N ARG A 157 14.11 5.87 1.77
CA ARG A 157 13.11 6.66 2.50
C ARG A 157 11.75 6.59 1.83
N LYS A 158 10.70 6.98 2.58
CA LYS A 158 9.32 7.06 2.04
C LYS A 158 9.31 7.66 0.63
N GLY A 159 8.68 6.97 -0.30
CA GLY A 159 8.55 7.34 -1.70
C GLY A 159 9.66 6.84 -2.63
N ASP A 160 10.72 6.25 -2.10
CA ASP A 160 11.75 5.61 -2.94
C ASP A 160 11.21 4.30 -3.55
N VAL A 161 11.63 4.02 -4.77
CA VAL A 161 11.30 2.82 -5.54
C VAL A 161 12.59 2.12 -5.93
N ILE A 162 12.76 0.88 -5.49
CA ILE A 162 13.97 0.09 -5.74
C ILE A 162 13.59 -1.15 -6.53
N GLU A 163 14.31 -1.41 -7.61
CA GLU A 163 14.21 -2.63 -8.39
C GLU A 163 15.42 -3.51 -8.13
N CYS A 164 15.20 -4.73 -7.63
CA CYS A 164 16.20 -5.74 -7.40
C CYS A 164 16.06 -6.85 -8.44
N ALA A 165 17.08 -7.05 -9.27
CA ALA A 165 17.02 -8.06 -10.33
C ALA A 165 16.96 -9.49 -9.78
N ALA A 166 16.35 -10.40 -10.56
CA ALA A 166 16.21 -11.80 -10.19
C ALA A 166 17.56 -12.46 -9.85
N GLY A 167 17.60 -13.17 -8.73
CA GLY A 167 18.79 -13.91 -8.27
C GLY A 167 19.88 -13.06 -7.63
N VAL A 168 19.71 -11.75 -7.53
CA VAL A 168 20.65 -10.88 -6.79
C VAL A 168 20.52 -11.16 -5.30
N ASN A 169 21.65 -11.45 -4.64
CA ASN A 169 21.69 -11.59 -3.18
C ASN A 169 21.65 -10.22 -2.52
N HIS A 170 20.69 -9.98 -1.64
CA HIS A 170 20.45 -8.70 -1.04
C HIS A 170 19.84 -8.82 0.37
N TRP A 171 19.82 -7.72 1.09
CA TRP A 171 19.06 -7.58 2.33
C TRP A 171 18.46 -6.18 2.45
N HIS A 172 17.44 -6.04 3.28
CA HIS A 172 16.80 -4.76 3.59
C HIS A 172 16.26 -4.76 5.03
N GLY A 173 16.07 -3.58 5.60
CA GLY A 173 15.56 -3.42 6.96
C GLY A 173 15.61 -1.98 7.44
N ALA A 174 15.20 -1.76 8.68
CA ALA A 174 15.16 -0.45 9.30
C ALA A 174 16.57 0.08 9.63
N VAL A 175 16.76 1.41 9.69
CA VAL A 175 17.92 2.01 10.35
C VAL A 175 17.78 1.88 11.89
N PRO A 176 18.86 2.11 12.68
CA PRO A 176 18.83 1.87 14.14
C PRO A 176 17.80 2.68 14.93
N ASP A 177 17.40 3.84 14.43
CA ASP A 177 16.57 4.84 15.12
C ASP A 177 15.25 5.19 14.43
N SER A 178 14.89 4.44 13.37
CA SER A 178 13.61 4.64 12.67
C SER A 178 12.87 3.32 12.47
N TRP A 179 11.54 3.35 12.60
CA TRP A 179 10.69 2.36 11.96
C TRP A 179 10.84 2.46 10.45
N PHE A 180 10.63 1.34 9.77
CA PHE A 180 10.71 1.27 8.31
C PHE A 180 9.58 0.40 7.78
N SER A 181 8.90 0.88 6.75
CA SER A 181 7.81 0.17 6.10
C SER A 181 7.98 0.20 4.58
N GLN A 182 7.76 -0.92 3.94
CA GLN A 182 7.89 -1.09 2.51
C GLN A 182 6.84 -2.05 1.96
N MET A 183 6.32 -1.74 0.77
CA MET A 183 5.53 -2.67 -0.02
C MET A 183 6.45 -3.44 -0.96
N VAL A 184 6.30 -4.76 -1.03
CA VAL A 184 7.13 -5.64 -1.85
C VAL A 184 6.28 -6.37 -2.87
N ILE A 185 6.74 -6.38 -4.12
CA ILE A 185 6.14 -7.04 -5.28
C ILE A 185 7.22 -7.95 -5.87
N TYR A 186 6.95 -9.26 -6.04
CA TYR A 186 7.94 -10.23 -6.54
C TYR A 186 7.50 -10.85 -7.84
N ASP A 187 8.46 -11.14 -8.73
CA ASP A 187 8.27 -12.12 -9.79
C ASP A 187 7.99 -13.51 -9.18
N SER A 188 6.76 -13.95 -9.31
CA SER A 188 6.29 -15.25 -8.80
C SER A 188 6.64 -16.43 -9.71
N HIS A 189 7.20 -16.20 -10.91
CA HIS A 189 7.52 -17.21 -11.91
C HIS A 189 9.00 -17.60 -11.91
N TYR A 190 9.83 -16.86 -11.19
CA TYR A 190 11.27 -17.09 -11.12
C TYR A 190 11.60 -18.49 -10.64
N ALA A 191 12.51 -19.14 -11.36
CA ALA A 191 13.11 -20.40 -10.98
C ALA A 191 14.64 -20.29 -11.07
N PRO A 192 15.39 -20.46 -9.96
CA PRO A 192 16.84 -20.43 -9.98
C PRO A 192 17.41 -21.46 -10.97
N GLU A 193 18.45 -21.10 -11.71
CA GLU A 193 19.07 -21.97 -12.73
C GLU A 193 19.48 -23.37 -12.22
N ASN A 194 19.86 -23.46 -10.95
CA ASN A 194 20.28 -24.71 -10.30
C ASN A 194 19.18 -25.33 -9.42
N GLY A 195 17.95 -24.81 -9.45
CA GLY A 195 16.82 -25.28 -8.65
C GLY A 195 17.00 -25.07 -7.13
N LYS A 196 17.96 -24.27 -6.70
CA LYS A 196 18.20 -23.91 -5.30
C LYS A 196 18.38 -22.39 -5.20
N ALA A 197 17.61 -21.76 -4.31
CA ALA A 197 17.97 -20.45 -3.81
C ALA A 197 19.27 -20.55 -2.99
N PRO A 198 20.12 -19.50 -2.94
CA PRO A 198 21.22 -19.42 -2.01
C PRO A 198 20.73 -19.66 -0.56
N GLU A 199 21.63 -20.15 0.30
CA GLU A 199 21.32 -20.24 1.73
C GLU A 199 21.19 -18.81 2.29
N GLU A 200 20.18 -18.58 3.12
CA GLU A 200 19.99 -17.31 3.80
C GLU A 200 21.06 -17.16 4.89
N GLU A 201 21.80 -16.06 4.88
CA GLU A 201 22.79 -15.74 5.88
C GLU A 201 22.39 -14.51 6.68
N PRO A 202 22.40 -14.54 8.03
CA PRO A 202 22.07 -13.38 8.83
C PRO A 202 23.02 -12.20 8.55
N VAL A 203 22.48 -11.00 8.45
CA VAL A 203 23.26 -9.77 8.54
C VAL A 203 23.68 -9.61 10.00
N THR A 204 24.98 -9.85 10.30
CA THR A 204 25.48 -9.87 11.68
C THR A 204 25.40 -8.49 12.34
N GLU A 205 25.31 -8.46 13.68
CA GLU A 205 25.29 -7.19 14.42
C GLU A 205 26.52 -6.36 14.17
N GLU A 206 27.71 -6.99 14.22
CA GLU A 206 29.00 -6.33 13.95
C GLU A 206 29.02 -5.68 12.54
N TYR A 207 28.47 -6.36 11.52
CA TYR A 207 28.38 -5.81 10.17
C TYR A 207 27.42 -4.61 10.13
N TYR A 208 26.24 -4.77 10.72
CA TYR A 208 25.19 -3.74 10.71
C TYR A 208 25.61 -2.48 11.50
N GLU A 209 26.23 -2.60 12.68
CA GLU A 209 26.72 -1.48 13.46
C GLU A 209 27.84 -0.67 12.79
N ASN A 210 28.60 -1.30 11.91
CA ASN A 210 29.70 -0.68 11.18
C ASN A 210 29.37 -0.38 9.71
N LEU A 211 28.07 -0.39 9.36
CA LEU A 211 27.62 -0.21 8.00
C LEU A 211 27.91 1.21 7.49
N GLU A 212 28.63 1.31 6.38
CA GLU A 212 28.78 2.55 5.63
C GLU A 212 27.69 2.59 4.54
N ALA A 213 26.70 3.48 4.68
CA ALA A 213 25.62 3.62 3.73
C ALA A 213 25.65 4.99 3.05
N LYS A 214 25.09 5.04 1.83
CA LYS A 214 24.93 6.27 1.04
C LYS A 214 23.44 6.53 0.83
N GLU A 215 23.06 7.79 0.61
CA GLU A 215 21.73 8.11 0.17
C GLU A 215 21.41 7.43 -1.18
N TYR A 216 20.19 6.96 -1.34
CA TYR A 216 19.71 6.35 -2.58
C TYR A 216 19.67 7.39 -3.70
N GLU A 217 20.42 7.14 -4.79
CA GLU A 217 20.54 8.09 -5.90
C GLU A 217 19.33 8.09 -6.83
N GLY A 218 18.49 7.03 -6.79
CA GLY A 218 17.29 6.90 -7.63
C GLY A 218 16.06 7.63 -7.10
N ARG A 219 16.20 8.43 -6.01
CA ARG A 219 15.07 9.16 -5.43
C ARG A 219 14.47 10.15 -6.39
N THR A 220 13.15 10.05 -6.61
CA THR A 220 12.38 10.96 -7.46
C THR A 220 11.55 11.96 -6.66
N VAL A 221 11.26 11.66 -5.40
CA VAL A 221 10.43 12.50 -4.53
C VAL A 221 11.22 13.73 -4.09
N THR A 222 10.64 14.91 -4.34
CA THR A 222 11.22 16.22 -3.96
C THR A 222 10.79 16.62 -2.54
N GLU A 223 11.56 17.51 -1.88
CA GLU A 223 11.31 17.94 -0.50
C GLU A 223 9.97 18.64 -0.30
N ASP A 224 9.43 19.27 -1.35
CA ASP A 224 8.14 19.97 -1.33
C ASP A 224 6.93 19.05 -1.64
N ASN A 225 7.17 17.78 -1.98
CA ASN A 225 6.12 16.81 -2.24
C ASN A 225 5.45 16.35 -0.95
N GLN A 226 4.13 16.57 -0.84
CA GLN A 226 3.34 16.22 0.34
C GLN A 226 2.81 14.78 0.31
N SER A 227 2.71 14.19 -0.87
CA SER A 227 2.17 12.85 -1.07
C SER A 227 3.24 11.77 -0.88
N MET A 228 2.86 10.49 -0.80
CA MET A 228 3.79 9.36 -0.61
C MET A 228 4.81 9.27 -1.74
N PHE A 229 4.36 9.31 -2.98
CA PHE A 229 5.22 9.30 -4.17
C PHE A 229 5.16 10.65 -4.88
N GLN A 230 6.07 10.87 -5.82
CA GLN A 230 6.15 12.13 -6.55
C GLN A 230 4.88 12.37 -7.37
N ARG A 231 4.16 13.42 -7.04
CA ARG A 231 3.02 13.92 -7.82
C ARG A 231 3.52 14.51 -9.14
N ALA A 232 2.77 14.33 -10.23
CA ALA A 232 3.03 15.03 -11.49
C ALA A 232 2.96 16.55 -11.30
N ALA A 233 3.78 17.31 -12.03
CA ALA A 233 3.82 18.77 -11.93
C ALA A 233 2.54 19.45 -12.44
N GLU A 234 1.90 18.84 -13.45
CA GLU A 234 0.70 19.37 -14.10
C GLU A 234 -0.44 18.36 -14.04
N PRO A 235 -1.68 18.82 -13.87
CA PRO A 235 -2.83 17.92 -13.90
C PRO A 235 -3.05 17.41 -15.33
N VAL A 236 -3.65 16.22 -15.41
CA VAL A 236 -4.11 15.69 -16.71
C VAL A 236 -5.25 16.53 -17.27
N SER A 237 -5.26 16.71 -18.58
CA SER A 237 -6.22 17.55 -19.29
C SER A 237 -7.36 16.74 -19.91
N PHE A 238 -7.91 15.75 -19.17
CA PHE A 238 -9.01 14.91 -19.66
C PHE A 238 -10.34 15.38 -19.07
N ASP A 239 -11.36 15.56 -19.90
CA ASP A 239 -12.73 15.91 -19.47
C ASP A 239 -13.38 14.79 -18.63
N THR A 240 -12.79 13.59 -18.64
CA THR A 240 -13.23 12.43 -17.86
C THR A 240 -12.87 12.52 -16.39
N PHE A 241 -12.04 13.50 -15.99
CA PHE A 241 -11.82 13.86 -14.59
C PHE A 241 -12.60 15.15 -14.31
N GLY A 242 -13.40 15.16 -13.26
CA GLY A 242 -14.27 16.28 -12.91
C GLY A 242 -13.56 17.54 -12.43
N GLY A 243 -12.25 17.56 -12.44
CA GLY A 243 -11.38 18.64 -11.98
C GLY A 243 -9.92 18.23 -12.07
N PRO A 244 -9.00 18.95 -11.38
CA PRO A 244 -7.59 18.64 -11.40
C PRO A 244 -7.29 17.26 -10.80
N ALA A 245 -6.68 16.40 -11.59
CA ALA A 245 -6.11 15.13 -11.18
C ALA A 245 -4.70 14.99 -11.77
N TYR A 246 -3.78 14.41 -11.04
CA TYR A 246 -2.37 14.30 -11.39
C TYR A 246 -2.02 12.83 -11.52
N VAL A 247 -1.38 12.45 -12.62
CA VAL A 247 -1.00 11.06 -12.90
C VAL A 247 0.48 11.03 -13.22
N SER A 248 1.25 10.27 -12.45
CA SER A 248 2.67 9.97 -12.70
C SER A 248 2.91 8.47 -12.74
N SER A 249 3.94 8.02 -13.44
CA SER A 249 4.40 6.63 -13.38
C SER A 249 5.28 6.44 -12.15
N ILE A 250 5.08 5.35 -11.41
CA ILE A 250 5.97 4.90 -10.33
C ILE A 250 6.84 3.75 -10.85
N LEU A 251 6.25 2.87 -11.65
CA LEU A 251 6.87 1.67 -12.20
C LEU A 251 6.34 1.45 -13.61
N GLU A 252 7.25 1.20 -14.54
CA GLU A 252 6.88 0.91 -15.92
C GLU A 252 6.38 -0.55 -16.07
N ASP A 253 5.70 -0.86 -17.17
CA ASP A 253 5.23 -2.23 -17.48
C ASP A 253 6.39 -3.22 -17.65
N GLU A 254 7.53 -2.76 -18.19
CA GLU A 254 8.75 -3.57 -18.30
C GLU A 254 9.61 -3.37 -17.05
N ASN A 255 9.41 -4.21 -16.03
CA ASN A 255 10.11 -4.15 -14.76
C ASN A 255 10.59 -5.53 -14.29
N VAL A 256 11.45 -5.53 -13.28
CA VAL A 256 12.11 -6.74 -12.76
C VAL A 256 11.15 -7.74 -12.08
N ALA A 257 9.98 -7.30 -11.65
CA ALA A 257 8.98 -8.16 -11.00
C ALA A 257 7.97 -8.76 -11.99
N GLU A 258 8.10 -8.46 -13.29
CA GLU A 258 7.14 -8.85 -14.34
C GLU A 258 5.67 -8.48 -13.97
N ALA A 259 5.52 -7.40 -13.20
CA ALA A 259 4.23 -6.88 -12.79
C ALA A 259 3.72 -5.83 -13.79
N PRO A 260 2.40 -5.62 -13.91
CA PRO A 260 1.87 -4.44 -14.56
C PRO A 260 2.44 -3.15 -13.97
N GLY A 261 2.60 -2.12 -14.79
CA GLY A 261 3.05 -0.80 -14.36
C GLY A 261 2.17 -0.18 -13.27
N LEU A 262 2.79 0.64 -12.45
CA LEU A 262 2.11 1.33 -11.35
C LEU A 262 2.03 2.82 -11.63
N HIS A 263 0.83 3.39 -11.56
CA HIS A 263 0.60 4.82 -11.68
C HIS A 263 0.21 5.43 -10.34
N TYR A 264 0.75 6.61 -10.05
CA TYR A 264 0.36 7.38 -8.89
C TYR A 264 -0.66 8.44 -9.30
N VAL A 265 -1.84 8.37 -8.74
CA VAL A 265 -2.95 9.26 -9.07
C VAL A 265 -3.31 10.08 -7.85
N VAL A 266 -3.34 11.42 -8.01
CA VAL A 266 -3.72 12.35 -6.95
C VAL A 266 -4.91 13.17 -7.45
N PHE A 267 -6.01 13.12 -6.72
CA PHE A 267 -7.19 13.94 -6.93
C PHE A 267 -7.21 15.12 -5.95
N GLU A 268 -7.49 16.32 -6.43
CA GLU A 268 -7.81 17.43 -5.53
C GLU A 268 -9.12 17.21 -4.78
N PRO A 269 -9.36 17.92 -3.65
CA PRO A 269 -10.61 17.79 -2.90
C PRO A 269 -11.84 17.97 -3.79
N GLY A 270 -12.80 17.04 -3.68
CA GLY A 270 -14.02 17.06 -4.46
C GLY A 270 -13.92 16.57 -5.90
N VAL A 271 -12.73 16.21 -6.36
CA VAL A 271 -12.50 15.74 -7.73
C VAL A 271 -12.70 14.23 -7.81
N ILE A 272 -13.56 13.80 -8.72
CA ILE A 272 -13.80 12.39 -9.05
C ILE A 272 -13.70 12.19 -10.56
N ASN A 273 -13.38 10.97 -11.00
CA ASN A 273 -13.47 10.63 -12.41
C ASN A 273 -14.90 10.20 -12.82
N ASN A 274 -15.11 10.11 -14.11
CA ASN A 274 -16.33 9.54 -14.68
C ASN A 274 -16.41 8.04 -14.39
N TRP A 275 -17.61 7.48 -14.46
CA TRP A 275 -17.77 6.04 -14.57
C TRP A 275 -16.97 5.50 -15.76
N HIS A 276 -16.26 4.40 -15.56
CA HIS A 276 -15.45 3.77 -16.59
C HIS A 276 -15.30 2.26 -16.38
N THR A 277 -14.78 1.57 -17.40
CA THR A 277 -14.39 0.16 -17.31
C THR A 277 -12.96 -0.01 -17.79
N HIS A 278 -12.20 -0.86 -17.13
CA HIS A 278 -10.96 -1.41 -17.64
C HIS A 278 -11.21 -2.87 -18.08
N GLU A 279 -10.89 -3.20 -19.33
CA GLU A 279 -11.07 -4.57 -19.85
C GLU A 279 -10.27 -5.57 -19.01
N GLY A 280 -9.06 -5.21 -18.57
CA GLY A 280 -8.19 -6.03 -17.75
C GLY A 280 -8.46 -5.97 -16.24
N GLY A 281 -9.31 -5.06 -15.77
CA GLY A 281 -9.53 -4.77 -14.35
C GLY A 281 -8.57 -3.72 -13.79
N GLN A 282 -8.82 -3.30 -12.55
CA GLN A 282 -8.01 -2.30 -11.87
C GLN A 282 -7.87 -2.59 -10.38
N ILE A 283 -6.69 -2.32 -9.82
CA ILE A 283 -6.44 -2.32 -8.38
C ILE A 283 -6.10 -0.89 -7.95
N LEU A 284 -6.69 -0.44 -6.85
CA LEU A 284 -6.39 0.84 -6.22
C LEU A 284 -5.84 0.59 -4.81
N ILE A 285 -4.67 1.15 -4.49
CA ILE A 285 -4.08 1.11 -3.15
C ILE A 285 -4.02 2.54 -2.63
N ALA A 286 -4.89 2.88 -1.68
CA ALA A 286 -4.93 4.22 -1.10
C ALA A 286 -3.67 4.52 -0.29
N THR A 287 -3.06 5.70 -0.52
CA THR A 287 -1.79 6.10 0.11
C THR A 287 -1.92 7.34 0.97
N ASP A 288 -2.71 8.31 0.54
CA ASP A 288 -2.85 9.59 1.26
C ASP A 288 -4.29 10.11 1.14
N GLY A 289 -4.74 10.79 2.17
CA GLY A 289 -6.07 11.42 2.23
C GLY A 289 -7.24 10.44 2.32
N ILE A 290 -8.42 10.90 1.92
CA ILE A 290 -9.66 10.12 1.95
C ILE A 290 -10.30 10.17 0.57
N GLY A 291 -10.63 8.99 0.04
CA GLY A 291 -11.27 8.87 -1.26
C GLY A 291 -12.45 7.93 -1.28
N TYR A 292 -13.04 7.84 -2.45
CA TYR A 292 -14.17 6.96 -2.73
C TYR A 292 -13.84 6.03 -3.88
N HIS A 293 -14.44 4.84 -3.81
CA HIS A 293 -14.53 3.90 -4.92
C HIS A 293 -15.94 3.29 -4.94
N GLN A 294 -16.47 3.07 -6.12
CA GLN A 294 -17.75 2.36 -6.26
C GLN A 294 -17.78 1.55 -7.55
N MET A 295 -18.13 0.29 -7.44
CA MET A 295 -18.54 -0.54 -8.57
C MET A 295 -20.05 -0.40 -8.82
N GLU A 296 -20.48 -0.46 -10.09
CA GLU A 296 -21.89 -0.33 -10.47
C GLU A 296 -22.76 -1.35 -9.72
N GLY A 297 -23.81 -0.85 -9.09
CA GLY A 297 -24.71 -1.66 -8.28
C GLY A 297 -24.22 -2.09 -6.90
N GLN A 298 -23.03 -1.65 -6.48
CA GLN A 298 -22.50 -1.89 -5.15
C GLN A 298 -22.55 -0.60 -4.31
N PRO A 299 -22.52 -0.72 -2.97
CA PRO A 299 -22.35 0.45 -2.09
C PRO A 299 -21.04 1.19 -2.40
N VAL A 300 -20.99 2.49 -2.10
CA VAL A 300 -19.77 3.27 -2.14
C VAL A 300 -18.83 2.80 -1.02
N GLU A 301 -17.56 2.64 -1.35
CA GLU A 301 -16.48 2.36 -0.41
C GLU A 301 -15.75 3.66 -0.11
N ILE A 302 -15.49 3.95 1.17
CA ILE A 302 -14.59 5.02 1.59
C ILE A 302 -13.21 4.42 1.76
N LEU A 303 -12.23 4.98 1.08
CA LEU A 303 -10.84 4.51 1.11
C LEU A 303 -9.99 5.42 1.99
N TYR A 304 -9.30 4.81 2.94
CA TYR A 304 -8.27 5.43 3.77
C TYR A 304 -6.89 4.87 3.41
N PRO A 305 -5.79 5.56 3.75
CA PRO A 305 -4.45 5.03 3.52
C PRO A 305 -4.29 3.60 4.05
N GLY A 306 -3.83 2.71 3.16
CA GLY A 306 -3.71 1.27 3.43
C GLY A 306 -4.88 0.42 2.94
N ASP A 307 -6.02 1.02 2.58
CA ASP A 307 -7.13 0.28 1.96
C ASP A 307 -6.80 -0.10 0.51
N VAL A 308 -7.31 -1.24 0.08
CA VAL A 308 -7.17 -1.75 -1.30
C VAL A 308 -8.55 -2.01 -1.89
N ALA A 309 -8.87 -1.37 -3.00
CA ALA A 309 -10.06 -1.65 -3.79
C ALA A 309 -9.70 -2.49 -5.01
N LEU A 310 -10.45 -3.57 -5.23
CA LEU A 310 -10.25 -4.52 -6.31
C LEU A 310 -11.43 -4.42 -7.29
N CYS A 311 -11.21 -3.89 -8.48
CA CYS A 311 -12.21 -3.81 -9.54
C CYS A 311 -11.95 -4.90 -10.59
N PRO A 312 -12.80 -5.94 -10.70
CA PRO A 312 -12.60 -7.02 -11.66
C PRO A 312 -12.66 -6.56 -13.12
N PRO A 313 -12.09 -7.36 -14.05
CA PRO A 313 -12.12 -7.09 -15.48
C PRO A 313 -13.52 -6.72 -16.01
N GLY A 314 -13.62 -5.62 -16.74
CA GLY A 314 -14.83 -5.13 -17.36
C GLY A 314 -15.91 -4.59 -16.41
N VAL A 315 -15.67 -4.54 -15.11
CA VAL A 315 -16.63 -3.97 -14.15
C VAL A 315 -16.59 -2.45 -14.22
N LYS A 316 -17.77 -1.85 -14.36
CA LYS A 316 -17.94 -0.40 -14.39
C LYS A 316 -17.81 0.17 -12.97
N HIS A 317 -16.95 1.16 -12.83
CA HIS A 317 -16.63 1.79 -11.55
C HIS A 317 -16.23 3.24 -11.71
N TRP A 318 -16.13 3.96 -10.60
CA TRP A 318 -15.55 5.29 -10.49
C TRP A 318 -14.79 5.40 -9.17
N HIS A 319 -13.86 6.36 -9.09
CA HIS A 319 -13.13 6.70 -7.88
C HIS A 319 -12.70 8.17 -7.86
N GLY A 320 -12.28 8.67 -6.71
CA GLY A 320 -11.79 10.04 -6.57
C GLY A 320 -11.75 10.53 -5.13
N GLY A 321 -11.48 11.81 -4.94
CA GLY A 321 -11.28 12.45 -3.65
C GLY A 321 -12.58 12.72 -2.88
N SER A 322 -12.49 12.75 -1.55
CA SER A 322 -13.53 13.33 -0.70
C SER A 322 -13.60 14.84 -0.88
N ALA A 323 -14.68 15.44 -0.36
CA ALA A 323 -14.90 16.89 -0.49
C ALA A 323 -13.81 17.74 0.19
N ASP A 324 -13.18 17.20 1.25
CA ASP A 324 -12.38 17.97 2.19
C ASP A 324 -10.86 17.70 2.09
N THR A 325 -10.45 16.60 1.45
CA THR A 325 -9.04 16.20 1.37
C THR A 325 -8.63 15.82 -0.05
N GLU A 326 -7.37 16.05 -0.41
CA GLU A 326 -6.77 15.35 -1.54
C GLU A 326 -6.88 13.84 -1.30
N PHE A 327 -6.93 13.07 -2.37
CA PHE A 327 -6.87 11.62 -2.32
C PHE A 327 -5.81 11.12 -3.27
N ALA A 328 -4.86 10.38 -2.75
CA ALA A 328 -3.83 9.75 -3.55
C ALA A 328 -3.87 8.22 -3.42
N HIS A 329 -3.62 7.56 -4.53
CA HIS A 329 -3.56 6.10 -4.58
C HIS A 329 -2.62 5.62 -5.68
N ILE A 330 -2.12 4.40 -5.51
CA ILE A 330 -1.48 3.65 -6.59
C ILE A 330 -2.59 2.99 -7.39
N ALA A 331 -2.60 3.22 -8.70
CA ALA A 331 -3.50 2.57 -9.66
C ALA A 331 -2.72 1.55 -10.48
N VAL A 332 -3.22 0.33 -10.54
CA VAL A 332 -2.67 -0.76 -11.34
C VAL A 332 -3.73 -1.20 -12.35
N ASN A 333 -3.45 -1.06 -13.64
CA ASN A 333 -4.28 -1.64 -14.69
C ASN A 333 -3.81 -3.08 -14.89
N THR A 334 -4.59 -4.03 -14.37
CA THR A 334 -4.24 -5.44 -14.40
C THR A 334 -4.50 -6.07 -15.77
N ASN A 335 -3.88 -7.22 -16.06
CA ASN A 335 -3.94 -7.88 -17.38
C ASN A 335 -3.59 -6.89 -18.51
N PRO A 336 -2.33 -6.38 -18.57
CA PRO A 336 -1.94 -5.25 -19.41
C PRO A 336 -2.10 -5.51 -20.93
N GLU A 337 -2.26 -6.76 -21.34
CA GLU A 337 -2.62 -7.14 -22.72
C GLU A 337 -4.08 -6.77 -23.08
N LEU A 338 -4.95 -6.54 -22.09
CA LEU A 338 -6.35 -6.13 -22.25
C LEU A 338 -6.46 -4.62 -22.05
N THR A 339 -6.36 -3.85 -23.14
CA THR A 339 -6.20 -2.39 -23.09
C THR A 339 -7.51 -1.61 -23.26
N GLY A 340 -8.65 -2.30 -23.33
CA GLY A 340 -9.97 -1.66 -23.48
C GLY A 340 -10.31 -0.77 -22.29
N LEU A 341 -10.60 0.51 -22.57
CA LEU A 341 -11.05 1.52 -21.61
C LEU A 341 -12.27 2.22 -22.18
N GLU A 342 -13.39 2.18 -21.48
CA GLU A 342 -14.63 2.85 -21.88
C GLU A 342 -15.05 3.82 -20.79
N TRP A 343 -15.41 5.06 -21.19
CA TRP A 343 -15.86 6.13 -20.32
C TRP A 343 -17.35 6.38 -20.45
N PHE A 344 -18.01 6.68 -19.32
CA PHE A 344 -19.44 6.98 -19.22
C PHE A 344 -19.65 8.35 -18.56
N ASP A 345 -20.89 8.68 -18.20
CA ASP A 345 -21.20 9.90 -17.50
C ASP A 345 -20.63 9.89 -16.07
N ARG A 346 -20.34 11.05 -15.52
CA ARG A 346 -19.94 11.22 -14.13
C ARG A 346 -21.17 11.24 -13.21
N LEU A 347 -20.98 11.02 -11.92
CA LEU A 347 -21.99 11.35 -10.91
C LEU A 347 -22.41 12.82 -11.03
N SER A 348 -23.69 13.08 -10.85
CA SER A 348 -24.16 14.45 -10.68
C SER A 348 -23.65 15.07 -9.37
N ASP A 349 -23.64 16.38 -9.28
CA ASP A 349 -23.25 17.09 -8.05
C ASP A 349 -24.15 16.71 -6.86
N GLU A 350 -25.43 16.40 -7.12
CA GLU A 350 -26.39 15.96 -6.11
C GLU A 350 -26.04 14.54 -5.59
N GLU A 351 -25.70 13.62 -6.48
CA GLU A 351 -25.26 12.26 -6.11
C GLU A 351 -23.94 12.30 -5.34
N TYR A 352 -22.97 13.12 -5.79
CA TYR A 352 -21.72 13.30 -5.07
C TYR A 352 -21.92 13.88 -3.68
N ALA A 353 -22.75 14.92 -3.53
CA ALA A 353 -23.06 15.54 -2.24
C ALA A 353 -23.80 14.62 -1.25
N ALA A 354 -24.41 13.53 -1.75
CA ALA A 354 -25.08 12.52 -0.94
C ALA A 354 -24.18 11.36 -0.50
N LEU A 355 -22.88 11.37 -0.87
CA LEU A 355 -21.94 10.33 -0.50
C LEU A 355 -21.72 10.28 1.02
N PRO A 356 -21.45 9.09 1.59
CA PRO A 356 -21.13 8.96 3.00
C PRO A 356 -19.80 9.66 3.33
N THR A 357 -19.71 10.28 4.50
CA THR A 357 -18.51 10.98 4.98
C THR A 357 -17.67 10.16 5.97
N GLU A 358 -18.21 9.05 6.48
CA GLU A 358 -17.58 8.15 7.46
C GLU A 358 -17.87 6.69 7.09
N LYS A 359 -16.95 5.77 7.46
CA LYS A 359 -17.15 4.30 7.30
C LYS A 359 -18.20 3.76 8.23
#